data_d25c521add2838fbf2064727698569da
#
_entry.id   d25c521add2838fbf2064727698569da
#
_cell.length_a   1.000
_cell.length_b   1.000
_cell.length_c   1.000
_cell.angle_alpha   90.00
_cell.angle_beta   90.00
_cell.angle_gamma   90.00
#
_symmetry.space_group_name_H-M   'P 1'
#
loop_
_entity.id
_entity.type
_entity.pdbx_description
1 polymer ?
#
loop_
_entity_poly.entity_id
_entity_poly.type
_entity_poly.pdbx_seq_one_letter_code
_entity_poly.pdbx_strand_id
1 'polypeptide(L)'
;MIRRDGERIVLTGPVTLANVAALLEEGRRHLAEGAGTVDLSGVTELDSSALALLLAWLREAKAGGRAVAFANLPESLQTIARLYGVEDLLPAAH
;
A
#
# COMPACT_ATOMS: atom_id res chain seq x y z
N MET A 1 -7.24 -2.90 8.20
CA MET A 1 -6.55 -3.94 8.95
C MET A 1 -5.49 -4.61 8.07
N ILE A 2 -4.38 -5.01 8.67
CA ILE A 2 -3.28 -5.66 7.94
C ILE A 2 -3.10 -7.08 8.46
N ARG A 3 -2.99 -8.04 7.53
CA ARG A 3 -2.68 -9.41 7.86
C ARG A 3 -1.36 -9.77 7.18
N ARG A 4 -0.46 -10.44 7.92
CA ARG A 4 0.82 -10.89 7.38
C ARG A 4 0.68 -12.31 6.84
N ASP A 5 1.25 -12.55 5.65
CA ASP A 5 1.27 -13.85 5.01
C ASP A 5 2.62 -14.01 4.31
N GLY A 6 3.61 -14.51 5.03
CA GLY A 6 4.95 -14.62 4.53
C GLY A 6 5.57 -13.26 4.27
N GLU A 7 6.04 -13.02 3.03
CA GLU A 7 6.58 -11.72 2.63
C GLU A 7 5.52 -10.79 2.08
N ARG A 8 4.26 -11.17 2.18
CA ARG A 8 3.11 -10.41 1.69
C ARG A 8 2.30 -9.88 2.86
N ILE A 9 1.86 -8.64 2.78
CA ILE A 9 0.85 -8.12 3.71
C ILE A 9 -0.44 -7.88 2.92
N VAL A 10 -1.57 -8.19 3.56
CA VAL A 10 -2.89 -8.06 2.94
C VAL A 10 -3.67 -7.01 3.70
N LEU A 11 -4.09 -5.97 2.97
CA LEU A 11 -4.95 -4.94 3.53
C LEU A 11 -6.40 -5.40 3.42
N THR A 12 -7.15 -5.31 4.52
CA THR A 12 -8.56 -5.66 4.54
C THR A 12 -9.38 -4.53 5.15
N GLY A 13 -10.60 -4.36 4.64
CA GLY A 13 -11.49 -3.33 5.12
C GLY A 13 -11.23 -1.97 4.49
N PRO A 14 -11.72 -0.90 5.10
CA PRO A 14 -11.56 0.44 4.53
C PRO A 14 -10.12 0.96 4.69
N VAL A 15 -9.69 1.78 3.74
CA VAL A 15 -8.42 2.51 3.79
C VAL A 15 -8.75 3.96 3.52
N THR A 16 -8.97 4.73 4.58
CA THR A 16 -9.47 6.09 4.48
C THR A 16 -8.70 7.01 5.41
N LEU A 17 -8.97 8.29 5.33
CA LEU A 17 -8.36 9.28 6.20
C LEU A 17 -8.53 8.93 7.68
N ALA A 18 -9.63 8.24 8.03
CA ALA A 18 -9.93 7.88 9.41
C ALA A 18 -8.91 6.91 10.02
N ASN A 19 -8.29 6.05 9.18
CA ASN A 19 -7.41 4.99 9.71
C ASN A 19 -6.02 4.93 9.05
N VAL A 20 -5.74 5.84 8.13
CA VAL A 20 -4.50 5.75 7.34
C VAL A 20 -3.24 5.86 8.22
N ALA A 21 -3.27 6.67 9.28
CA ALA A 21 -2.10 6.84 10.14
C ALA A 21 -1.74 5.53 10.85
N ALA A 22 -2.75 4.81 11.35
CA ALA A 22 -2.52 3.52 12.01
C ALA A 22 -2.01 2.49 11.02
N LEU A 23 -2.56 2.46 9.80
CA LEU A 23 -2.12 1.54 8.76
C LEU A 23 -0.67 1.83 8.34
N LEU A 24 -0.30 3.10 8.26
CA LEU A 24 1.06 3.50 7.90
C LEU A 24 2.06 2.90 8.89
N GLU A 25 1.81 3.04 10.18
CA GLU A 25 2.72 2.52 11.21
C GLU A 25 2.77 1.00 11.20
N GLU A 26 1.62 0.35 11.10
CA GLU A 26 1.57 -1.11 11.11
C GLU A 26 2.29 -1.70 9.89
N GLY A 27 2.04 -1.16 8.72
CA GLY A 27 2.70 -1.62 7.50
C GLY A 27 4.19 -1.36 7.50
N ARG A 28 4.60 -0.22 8.07
CA ARG A 28 6.02 0.11 8.20
C ARG A 28 6.78 -0.98 8.94
N ARG A 29 6.20 -1.50 10.03
CA ARG A 29 6.84 -2.57 10.79
C ARG A 29 7.01 -3.84 9.96
N HIS A 30 5.94 -4.24 9.25
CA HIS A 30 6.02 -5.44 8.41
C HIS A 30 7.04 -5.30 7.28
N LEU A 31 7.09 -4.12 6.65
CA LEU A 31 8.05 -3.88 5.57
C LEU A 31 9.48 -3.90 6.11
N ALA A 32 9.71 -3.37 7.32
CA ALA A 32 11.01 -3.43 7.95
C ALA A 32 11.42 -4.87 8.30
N GLU A 33 10.45 -5.75 8.49
CA GLU A 33 10.68 -7.16 8.80
C GLU A 33 10.75 -8.05 7.56
N GLY A 34 10.79 -7.47 6.37
CA GLY A 34 11.02 -8.20 5.14
C GLY A 34 9.83 -8.38 4.22
N ALA A 35 8.65 -7.85 4.57
CA ALA A 35 7.53 -7.89 3.64
C ALA A 35 7.85 -7.06 2.41
N GLY A 36 7.59 -7.60 1.23
CA GLY A 36 7.89 -6.94 -0.04
C GLY A 36 6.69 -6.77 -0.95
N THR A 37 5.55 -7.37 -0.61
CA THR A 37 4.34 -7.25 -1.42
C THR A 37 3.19 -6.78 -0.55
N VAL A 38 2.45 -5.80 -1.05
CA VAL A 38 1.24 -5.27 -0.42
C VAL A 38 0.06 -5.65 -1.32
N ASP A 39 -0.84 -6.47 -0.79
CA ASP A 39 -2.02 -6.94 -1.53
C ASP A 39 -3.24 -6.15 -1.08
N LEU A 40 -3.92 -5.51 -2.02
CA LEU A 40 -5.07 -4.67 -1.74
C LEU A 40 -6.41 -5.34 -2.08
N SER A 41 -6.40 -6.65 -2.37
CA SER A 41 -7.63 -7.34 -2.77
C SER A 41 -8.73 -7.32 -1.71
N GLY A 42 -8.39 -7.16 -0.45
CA GLY A 42 -9.36 -7.12 0.65
C GLY A 42 -9.89 -5.73 1.00
N VAL A 43 -9.45 -4.70 0.28
CA VAL A 43 -9.89 -3.33 0.55
C VAL A 43 -11.34 -3.14 0.11
N THR A 44 -12.20 -2.67 1.02
CA THR A 44 -13.64 -2.55 0.77
C THR A 44 -14.06 -1.15 0.36
N GLU A 45 -13.36 -0.13 0.83
CA GLU A 45 -13.57 1.25 0.40
C GLU A 45 -12.28 2.03 0.60
N LEU A 46 -12.11 3.13 -0.13
CA LEU A 46 -10.91 3.94 0.00
C LEU A 46 -11.20 5.37 -0.43
N ASP A 47 -10.28 6.26 -0.03
CA ASP A 47 -10.24 7.63 -0.51
C ASP A 47 -8.80 7.94 -0.96
N SER A 48 -8.52 9.19 -1.26
CA SER A 48 -7.18 9.57 -1.76
C SER A 48 -6.08 9.34 -0.74
N SER A 49 -6.40 9.18 0.55
CA SER A 49 -5.38 8.88 1.56
C SER A 49 -4.77 7.50 1.34
N ALA A 50 -5.49 6.58 0.66
CA ALA A 50 -4.93 5.28 0.31
C ALA A 50 -3.74 5.44 -0.63
N LEU A 51 -3.82 6.34 -1.60
CA LEU A 51 -2.69 6.60 -2.49
C LEU A 51 -1.50 7.16 -1.71
N ALA A 52 -1.76 8.11 -0.81
CA ALA A 52 -0.70 8.68 0.03
C ALA A 52 -0.02 7.59 0.87
N LEU A 53 -0.80 6.63 1.38
CA LEU A 53 -0.28 5.51 2.15
C LEU A 53 0.70 4.68 1.33
N LEU A 54 0.30 4.31 0.11
CA LEU A 54 1.17 3.49 -0.75
C LEU A 54 2.46 4.24 -1.11
N LEU A 55 2.36 5.52 -1.41
CA LEU A 55 3.54 6.33 -1.73
C LEU A 55 4.47 6.48 -0.54
N ALA A 56 3.92 6.59 0.67
CA ALA A 56 4.73 6.68 1.89
C ALA A 56 5.48 5.38 2.14
N TRP A 57 4.82 4.23 1.99
CA TRP A 57 5.48 2.93 2.13
C TRP A 57 6.57 2.73 1.07
N LEU A 58 6.29 3.13 -0.16
CA LEU A 58 7.27 3.04 -1.25
C LEU A 58 8.51 3.87 -0.93
N ARG A 59 8.31 5.10 -0.45
CA ARG A 59 9.41 5.99 -0.10
C ARG A 59 10.25 5.41 1.03
N GLU A 60 9.61 4.86 2.06
CA GLU A 60 10.34 4.28 3.18
C GLU A 60 11.11 3.03 2.80
N ALA A 61 10.53 2.18 1.96
CA ALA A 61 11.23 1.00 1.46
C ALA A 61 12.49 1.41 0.71
N LYS A 62 12.39 2.40 -0.17
CA LYS A 62 13.54 2.89 -0.94
C LYS A 62 14.61 3.46 -0.02
N ALA A 63 14.21 4.23 0.98
CA ALA A 63 15.16 4.81 1.93
C ALA A 63 15.92 3.74 2.71
N GLY A 64 15.29 2.60 2.95
CA GLY A 64 15.93 1.46 3.63
C GLY A 64 16.62 0.48 2.69
N GLY A 65 16.73 0.81 1.41
CA GLY A 65 17.37 -0.07 0.43
C GLY A 65 16.52 -1.28 0.07
N ARG A 66 15.22 -1.22 0.31
CA ARG A 66 14.31 -2.33 0.03
C ARG A 66 13.37 -1.96 -1.11
N ALA A 67 12.74 -2.99 -1.70
CA ALA A 67 11.75 -2.82 -2.73
C ALA A 67 10.39 -3.26 -2.19
N VAL A 68 9.32 -2.59 -2.61
CA VAL A 68 7.95 -2.99 -2.33
C VAL A 68 7.15 -2.93 -3.63
N ALA A 69 6.25 -3.88 -3.81
CA ALA A 69 5.35 -3.91 -4.95
C ALA A 69 3.92 -4.10 -4.47
N PHE A 70 2.97 -3.68 -5.31
CA PHE A 70 1.55 -3.68 -4.94
C PHE A 70 0.79 -4.64 -5.84
N ALA A 71 -0.06 -5.46 -5.23
CA ALA A 71 -0.88 -6.45 -5.94
C ALA A 71 -2.34 -6.08 -5.81
N ASN A 72 -3.10 -6.34 -6.87
CA ASN A 72 -4.57 -6.21 -6.87
C ASN A 72 -5.05 -4.81 -6.48
N LEU A 73 -4.46 -3.79 -7.10
CA LEU A 73 -4.89 -2.41 -6.88
C LEU A 73 -6.35 -2.26 -7.29
N PRO A 74 -7.22 -1.77 -6.40
CA PRO A 74 -8.61 -1.49 -6.79
C PRO A 74 -8.66 -0.49 -7.94
N GLU A 75 -9.66 -0.64 -8.80
CA GLU A 75 -9.80 0.24 -9.96
C GLU A 75 -9.93 1.70 -9.56
N SER A 76 -10.66 1.99 -8.47
CA SER A 76 -10.80 3.36 -7.97
C SER A 76 -9.47 3.95 -7.56
N LEU A 77 -8.57 3.15 -7.00
CA LEU A 77 -7.25 3.61 -6.62
C LEU A 77 -6.38 3.85 -7.85
N GLN A 78 -6.48 3.00 -8.85
CA GLN A 78 -5.79 3.20 -10.12
C GLN A 78 -6.22 4.50 -10.78
N THR A 79 -7.52 4.81 -10.72
CA THR A 79 -8.06 6.05 -11.26
C THR A 79 -7.48 7.27 -10.54
N ILE A 80 -7.43 7.22 -9.21
CA ILE A 80 -6.85 8.31 -8.41
C ILE A 80 -5.38 8.50 -8.76
N ALA A 81 -4.63 7.40 -8.85
CA ALA A 81 -3.20 7.46 -9.18
C ALA A 81 -2.97 8.09 -10.57
N ARG A 82 -3.84 7.75 -11.52
CA ARG A 82 -3.75 8.30 -12.86
C ARG A 82 -4.05 9.79 -12.89
N LEU A 83 -5.08 10.21 -12.13
CA LEU A 83 -5.44 11.63 -12.04
C LEU A 83 -4.32 12.47 -11.45
N TYR A 84 -3.57 11.93 -10.50
CA TYR A 84 -2.45 12.64 -9.91
C TYR A 84 -1.13 12.44 -10.65
N GLY A 85 -1.15 11.67 -11.74
CA GLY A 85 0.03 11.47 -12.55
C GLY A 85 1.11 10.61 -11.90
N VAL A 86 0.75 9.75 -10.96
CA VAL A 86 1.71 8.94 -10.22
C VAL A 86 1.53 7.43 -10.44
N GLU A 87 0.67 7.05 -11.39
CA GLU A 87 0.42 5.64 -11.67
C GLU A 87 1.72 4.87 -11.94
N ASP A 88 2.64 5.48 -12.68
CA ASP A 88 3.90 4.85 -13.05
C ASP A 88 4.87 4.71 -11.89
N LEU A 89 4.60 5.34 -10.76
CA LEU A 89 5.46 5.25 -9.58
C LEU A 89 5.13 4.01 -8.74
N LEU A 90 4.01 3.35 -9.01
CA LEU A 90 3.55 2.22 -8.20
C LEU A 90 3.99 0.89 -8.83
N PRO A 91 5.04 0.23 -8.29
CA PRO A 91 5.48 -1.05 -8.84
C PRO A 91 4.41 -2.11 -8.68
N ALA A 92 4.14 -2.84 -9.75
CA ALA A 92 3.15 -3.92 -9.73
C ALA A 92 3.80 -5.24 -9.33
N ALA A 93 3.15 -5.99 -8.44
CA ALA A 93 3.55 -7.34 -8.09
C ALA A 93 2.83 -8.31 -9.03
N HIS A 94 3.56 -9.33 -9.47
CA HIS A 94 3.04 -10.34 -10.38
C HIS A 94 2.90 -11.69 -9.70
#